data_9e76e7e6e68778ab5ae4f51112921225
#
_entry.id   9e76e7e6e68778ab5ae4f51112921225
#
_cell.length_a   1.000
_cell.length_b   1.000
_cell.length_c   1.000
_cell.angle_alpha   90.00
_cell.angle_beta   90.00
_cell.angle_gamma   90.00
#
_symmetry.space_group_name_H-M   'P 1'
#
loop_
_entity.id
_entity.type
_entity.pdbx_description
1 polymer ?
#
loop_
_entity_poly.entity_id
_entity_poly.type
_entity_poly.pdbx_seq_one_letter_code
_entity_poly.pdbx_strand_id
1 'polypeptide(L)'
;MSNAFLEVQHLTKYFPLNNDALSRLTGKTRVLQAVDDISFSMQPGETLGLVGESGCGKSTTARLITRLIEPSSGTILLKGEDLLVLPSSRMLEMRKTIQLVFQDPYSSLNPRKTVMQILSRPLEVHHLAHGWAAKRH
;
A
#
# COMPACT_ATOMS: atom_id res chain seq x y z
N MET A 1 13.28 10.33 -19.80
CA MET A 1 12.92 10.04 -18.39
C MET A 1 11.41 10.21 -18.27
N SER A 2 10.70 9.23 -17.76
CA SER A 2 9.25 9.31 -17.56
C SER A 2 8.94 10.47 -16.62
N ASN A 3 8.03 11.37 -17.01
CA ASN A 3 7.56 12.48 -16.16
C ASN A 3 6.33 12.07 -15.34
N ALA A 4 6.13 10.77 -15.17
CA ALA A 4 5.00 10.22 -14.43
C ALA A 4 5.15 10.48 -12.93
N PHE A 5 4.03 10.80 -12.27
CA PHE A 5 3.97 10.93 -10.81
C PHE A 5 4.02 9.57 -10.11
N LEU A 6 3.32 8.58 -10.68
CA LEU A 6 3.34 7.19 -10.28
C LEU A 6 3.55 6.31 -11.51
N GLU A 7 4.45 5.34 -11.43
CA GLU A 7 4.67 4.36 -12.48
C GLU A 7 4.75 2.96 -11.85
N VAL A 8 3.93 2.06 -12.34
CA VAL A 8 3.86 0.66 -11.92
C VAL A 8 4.24 -0.20 -13.10
N GLN A 9 5.22 -1.08 -12.92
CA GLN A 9 5.77 -1.91 -13.99
C GLN A 9 5.77 -3.38 -13.56
N HIS A 10 5.12 -4.24 -14.37
CA HIS A 10 5.10 -5.69 -14.21
C HIS A 10 4.78 -6.17 -12.79
N LEU A 11 3.85 -5.46 -12.12
CA LEU A 11 3.51 -5.71 -10.72
C LEU A 11 2.76 -7.02 -10.58
N THR A 12 3.27 -7.92 -9.73
CA THR A 12 2.63 -9.19 -9.41
C THR A 12 2.46 -9.38 -7.91
N LYS A 13 1.42 -10.13 -7.53
CA LYS A 13 1.26 -10.62 -6.16
C LYS A 13 0.65 -12.00 -6.14
N TYR A 14 1.42 -12.94 -5.63
CA TYR A 14 1.04 -14.33 -5.45
C TYR A 14 1.02 -14.66 -3.95
N PHE A 15 -0.08 -15.24 -3.49
CA PHE A 15 -0.21 -15.72 -2.11
C PHE A 15 -0.12 -17.24 -2.10
N PRO A 16 0.82 -17.85 -1.39
CA PRO A 16 0.87 -19.29 -1.24
C PRO A 16 -0.34 -19.77 -0.41
N LEU A 17 -1.11 -20.70 -0.94
CA LEU A 17 -2.25 -21.33 -0.29
C LEU A 17 -1.81 -22.59 0.51
N ASN A 18 -0.79 -22.44 1.35
CA ASN A 18 -0.20 -23.57 2.11
C ASN A 18 -0.95 -23.74 3.43
N ASN A 19 -2.06 -24.46 3.43
CA ASN A 19 -2.73 -24.83 4.69
C ASN A 19 -3.04 -26.32 4.84
N ASP A 20 -2.67 -27.19 3.89
CA ASP A 20 -2.99 -28.60 3.97
C ASP A 20 -1.75 -29.47 4.20
N ALA A 21 -1.84 -30.39 5.18
CA ALA A 21 -0.83 -31.42 5.42
C ALA A 21 -0.52 -32.25 4.15
N LEU A 22 -1.50 -32.34 3.22
CA LEU A 22 -1.34 -32.99 1.92
C LEU A 22 -0.38 -32.25 0.98
N SER A 23 -0.32 -30.91 1.02
CA SER A 23 0.59 -30.14 0.15
C SER A 23 2.05 -30.33 0.53
N ARG A 24 2.33 -30.63 1.84
CA ARG A 24 3.66 -31.00 2.32
C ARG A 24 4.12 -32.36 1.80
N LEU A 25 3.18 -33.29 1.57
CA LEU A 25 3.47 -34.64 1.06
C LEU A 25 3.60 -34.69 -0.47
N THR A 26 2.87 -33.85 -1.18
CA THR A 26 2.82 -33.86 -2.66
C THR A 26 3.73 -32.84 -3.33
N GLY A 27 4.35 -31.93 -2.58
CA GLY A 27 5.24 -30.87 -3.12
C GLY A 27 4.54 -29.85 -4.03
N LYS A 28 3.21 -29.92 -4.19
CA LYS A 28 2.43 -28.98 -5.04
C LYS A 28 1.92 -27.83 -4.18
N THR A 29 2.62 -26.71 -4.21
CA THR A 29 2.16 -25.45 -3.64
C THR A 29 1.08 -24.85 -4.55
N ARG A 30 -0.14 -24.73 -4.04
CA ARG A 30 -1.19 -23.92 -4.69
C ARG A 30 -0.90 -22.46 -4.41
N VAL A 31 -1.01 -21.62 -5.44
CA VAL A 31 -0.75 -20.19 -5.36
C VAL A 31 -1.99 -19.44 -5.83
N LEU A 32 -2.43 -18.47 -5.05
CA LEU A 32 -3.46 -17.51 -5.48
C LEU A 32 -2.76 -16.34 -6.18
N GLN A 33 -3.01 -16.18 -7.47
CA GLN A 33 -2.57 -15.02 -8.25
C GLN A 33 -3.56 -13.87 -8.01
N ALA A 34 -3.23 -13.00 -7.06
CA ALA A 34 -4.11 -11.89 -6.68
C ALA A 34 -3.91 -10.66 -7.59
N VAL A 35 -2.71 -10.47 -8.10
CA VAL A 35 -2.34 -9.48 -9.12
C VAL A 35 -1.33 -10.15 -10.04
N ASP A 36 -1.54 -10.04 -11.35
CA ASP A 36 -0.70 -10.71 -12.34
C ASP A 36 -0.33 -9.74 -13.46
N ASP A 37 0.95 -9.39 -13.51
CA ASP A 37 1.63 -8.59 -14.52
C ASP A 37 0.91 -7.28 -14.93
N ILE A 38 0.54 -6.45 -13.96
CA ILE A 38 -0.08 -5.16 -14.26
C ILE A 38 0.97 -4.05 -14.40
N SER A 39 0.77 -3.19 -15.41
CA SER A 39 1.60 -2.00 -15.66
C SER A 39 0.71 -0.81 -16.00
N PHE A 40 0.97 0.35 -15.40
CA PHE A 40 0.31 1.61 -15.71
C PHE A 40 1.13 2.79 -15.17
N SER A 41 0.79 3.98 -15.62
CA SER A 41 1.38 5.22 -15.13
C SER A 41 0.31 6.29 -14.89
N MET A 42 0.60 7.24 -14.02
CA MET A 42 -0.24 8.40 -13.72
C MET A 42 0.59 9.67 -13.74
N GLN A 43 0.02 10.72 -14.34
CA GLN A 43 0.61 12.06 -14.32
C GLN A 43 0.17 12.83 -13.06
N PRO A 44 0.88 13.91 -12.68
CA PRO A 44 0.41 14.80 -11.63
C PRO A 44 -0.98 15.35 -11.94
N GLY A 45 -1.90 15.28 -10.96
CA GLY A 45 -3.28 15.76 -11.11
C GLY A 45 -4.22 14.81 -11.86
N GLU A 46 -3.74 13.66 -12.30
CA GLU A 46 -4.55 12.66 -12.98
C GLU A 46 -5.34 11.80 -11.98
N THR A 47 -6.51 11.32 -12.40
CA THR A 47 -7.31 10.31 -11.69
C THR A 47 -7.39 9.04 -12.50
N LEU A 48 -6.92 7.93 -11.95
CA LEU A 48 -7.01 6.60 -12.56
C LEU A 48 -8.09 5.76 -11.88
N GLY A 49 -9.10 5.33 -12.63
CA GLY A 49 -10.14 4.41 -12.16
C GLY A 49 -9.73 2.95 -12.36
N LEU A 50 -9.70 2.16 -11.28
CA LEU A 50 -9.48 0.72 -11.34
C LEU A 50 -10.82 0.00 -11.20
N VAL A 51 -11.32 -0.59 -12.30
CA VAL A 51 -12.65 -1.22 -12.40
C VAL A 51 -12.51 -2.73 -12.54
N GLY A 52 -13.48 -3.48 -12.03
CA GLY A 52 -13.55 -4.94 -12.15
C GLY A 52 -14.44 -5.56 -11.07
N GLU A 53 -14.70 -6.85 -11.18
CA GLU A 53 -15.55 -7.62 -10.27
C GLU A 53 -14.98 -7.70 -8.85
N SER A 54 -15.80 -8.15 -7.88
CA SER A 54 -15.34 -8.40 -6.52
C SER A 54 -14.28 -9.50 -6.53
N GLY A 55 -13.17 -9.29 -5.81
CA GLY A 55 -12.07 -10.27 -5.75
C GLY A 55 -11.04 -10.21 -6.88
N CYS A 56 -11.21 -9.36 -7.91
CA CYS A 56 -10.25 -9.27 -9.04
C CYS A 56 -8.92 -8.56 -8.73
N GLY A 57 -8.60 -8.29 -7.46
CA GLY A 57 -7.29 -7.75 -7.07
C GLY A 57 -7.20 -6.24 -6.86
N LYS A 58 -8.26 -5.43 -7.08
CA LYS A 58 -8.23 -3.95 -6.91
C LYS A 58 -7.68 -3.49 -5.57
N SER A 59 -8.23 -4.02 -4.48
CA SER A 59 -7.79 -3.67 -3.12
C SER A 59 -6.37 -4.17 -2.83
N THR A 60 -5.96 -5.28 -3.43
CA THR A 60 -4.61 -5.80 -3.35
C THR A 60 -3.64 -4.86 -4.07
N THR A 61 -3.98 -4.41 -5.28
CA THR A 61 -3.20 -3.45 -6.05
C THR A 61 -2.99 -2.14 -5.28
N ALA A 62 -4.06 -1.58 -4.69
CA ALA A 62 -3.93 -0.36 -3.87
C ALA A 62 -2.99 -0.54 -2.67
N ARG A 63 -3.03 -1.69 -2.00
CA ARG A 63 -2.13 -2.02 -0.88
C ARG A 63 -0.69 -2.25 -1.33
N LEU A 64 -0.47 -2.79 -2.52
CA LEU A 64 0.86 -2.93 -3.12
C LEU A 64 1.47 -1.56 -3.43
N ILE A 65 0.71 -0.67 -4.10
CA ILE A 65 1.16 0.67 -4.48
C ILE A 65 1.56 1.48 -3.24
N THR A 66 0.83 1.34 -2.13
CA THR A 66 1.15 2.02 -0.87
C THR A 66 2.19 1.27 -0.02
N ARG A 67 2.71 0.16 -0.54
CA ARG A 67 3.63 -0.75 0.17
C ARG A 67 3.14 -1.12 1.57
N LEU A 68 1.83 -1.40 1.69
CA LEU A 68 1.24 -2.04 2.88
C LEU A 68 1.41 -3.56 2.84
N ILE A 69 1.55 -4.12 1.64
CA ILE A 69 1.99 -5.49 1.39
C ILE A 69 3.09 -5.45 0.34
N GLU A 70 4.07 -6.35 0.46
CA GLU A 70 5.16 -6.46 -0.51
C GLU A 70 4.68 -7.22 -1.75
N PRO A 71 5.01 -6.78 -2.97
CA PRO A 71 4.73 -7.52 -4.20
C PRO A 71 5.58 -8.80 -4.27
N SER A 72 5.22 -9.69 -5.18
CA SER A 72 6.04 -10.85 -5.52
C SER A 72 7.13 -10.48 -6.54
N SER A 73 6.81 -9.56 -7.46
CA SER A 73 7.76 -8.96 -8.42
C SER A 73 7.18 -7.65 -8.98
N GLY A 74 7.97 -6.95 -9.77
CA GLY A 74 7.63 -5.67 -10.39
C GLY A 74 8.31 -4.49 -9.73
N THR A 75 7.96 -3.29 -10.19
CA THR A 75 8.55 -2.02 -9.72
C THR A 75 7.44 -0.99 -9.48
N ILE A 76 7.60 -0.16 -8.46
CA ILE A 76 6.67 0.92 -8.14
C ILE A 76 7.48 2.20 -7.94
N LEU A 77 7.47 3.08 -8.94
CA LEU A 77 8.15 4.36 -8.89
C LEU A 77 7.16 5.46 -8.49
N LEU A 78 7.44 6.17 -7.42
CA LEU A 78 6.71 7.37 -7.01
C LEU A 78 7.66 8.57 -7.15
N LYS A 79 7.34 9.50 -8.04
CA LYS A 79 8.20 10.64 -8.40
C LYS A 79 9.63 10.21 -8.78
N GLY A 80 9.75 9.07 -9.46
CA GLY A 80 11.02 8.51 -9.90
C GLY A 80 11.79 7.71 -8.84
N GLU A 81 11.31 7.63 -7.59
CA GLU A 81 11.90 6.79 -6.54
C GLU A 81 11.20 5.43 -6.46
N ASP A 82 11.95 4.35 -6.54
CA ASP A 82 11.39 2.99 -6.39
C ASP A 82 11.08 2.71 -4.93
N LEU A 83 9.78 2.62 -4.63
CA LEU A 83 9.27 2.39 -3.28
C LEU A 83 9.73 1.05 -2.69
N LEU A 84 10.02 0.05 -3.52
CA LEU A 84 10.31 -1.32 -3.07
C LEU A 84 11.72 -1.45 -2.49
N VAL A 85 12.66 -0.63 -2.95
CA VAL A 85 14.06 -0.64 -2.46
C VAL A 85 14.33 0.38 -1.37
N LEU A 86 13.37 1.24 -1.04
CA LEU A 86 13.55 2.26 -0.01
C LEU A 86 13.72 1.65 1.38
N PRO A 87 14.67 2.13 2.18
CA PRO A 87 14.77 1.79 3.59
C PRO A 87 13.54 2.32 4.37
N SER A 88 13.23 1.71 5.50
CA SER A 88 12.03 2.03 6.30
C SER A 88 11.93 3.51 6.68
N SER A 89 13.05 4.17 6.97
CA SER A 89 13.09 5.60 7.29
C SER A 89 12.64 6.47 6.11
N ARG A 90 13.13 6.17 4.91
CA ARG A 90 12.76 6.89 3.69
C ARG A 90 11.32 6.58 3.29
N MET A 91 10.87 5.32 3.43
CA MET A 91 9.48 4.94 3.20
C MET A 91 8.52 5.68 4.13
N LEU A 92 8.90 5.94 5.40
CA LEU A 92 8.11 6.74 6.33
C LEU A 92 7.91 8.18 5.82
N GLU A 93 8.93 8.78 5.22
CA GLU A 93 8.81 10.10 4.58
C GLU A 93 7.88 10.05 3.36
N MET A 94 8.01 9.03 2.51
CA MET A 94 7.16 8.85 1.33
C MET A 94 5.69 8.67 1.70
N ARG A 95 5.36 8.14 2.89
CA ARG A 95 3.98 8.04 3.40
C ARG A 95 3.31 9.39 3.67
N LYS A 96 4.04 10.51 3.68
CA LYS A 96 3.46 11.86 3.66
C LYS A 96 2.90 12.21 2.28
N THR A 97 3.43 11.62 1.22
CA THR A 97 3.04 11.87 -0.17
C THR A 97 1.96 10.91 -0.66
N ILE A 98 2.02 9.64 -0.22
CA ILE A 98 1.08 8.60 -0.64
C ILE A 98 0.26 8.12 0.55
N GLN A 99 -1.08 8.14 0.40
CA GLN A 99 -2.00 7.72 1.45
C GLN A 99 -3.10 6.82 0.89
N LEU A 100 -3.61 5.92 1.72
CA LEU A 100 -4.71 5.03 1.39
C LEU A 100 -5.92 5.36 2.25
N VAL A 101 -7.05 5.62 1.59
CA VAL A 101 -8.36 5.71 2.25
C VAL A 101 -9.07 4.38 2.08
N PHE A 102 -9.44 3.74 3.18
CA PHE A 102 -10.14 2.45 3.15
C PHE A 102 -11.62 2.63 2.81
N GLN A 103 -12.20 1.59 2.22
CA GLN A 103 -13.61 1.57 1.79
C GLN A 103 -14.58 1.79 2.97
N ASP A 104 -14.26 1.27 4.15
CA ASP A 104 -14.99 1.54 5.39
C ASP A 104 -14.11 2.40 6.32
N PRO A 105 -14.33 3.72 6.35
CA PRO A 105 -13.55 4.61 7.20
C PRO A 105 -13.86 4.43 8.69
N TYR A 106 -15.06 3.99 9.05
CA TYR A 106 -15.42 3.82 10.46
C TYR A 106 -14.72 2.64 11.12
N SER A 107 -14.60 1.51 10.41
CA SER A 107 -13.84 0.35 10.90
C SER A 107 -12.34 0.62 11.03
N SER A 108 -11.85 1.65 10.34
CA SER A 108 -10.44 2.06 10.39
C SER A 108 -10.09 2.86 11.64
N LEU A 109 -11.09 3.42 12.33
CA LEU A 109 -10.91 4.21 13.54
C LEU A 109 -10.89 3.32 14.77
N ASN A 110 -9.88 3.46 15.62
CA ASN A 110 -9.84 2.74 16.89
C ASN A 110 -10.86 3.33 17.87
N PRO A 111 -11.94 2.58 18.26
CA PRO A 111 -13.01 3.10 19.11
C PRO A 111 -12.57 3.42 20.55
N ARG A 112 -11.38 2.95 20.95
CA ARG A 112 -10.79 3.24 22.27
C ARG A 112 -10.00 4.54 22.31
N LYS A 113 -9.89 5.25 21.18
CA LYS A 113 -9.15 6.51 21.07
C LYS A 113 -10.08 7.67 20.85
N THR A 114 -9.75 8.80 21.46
CA THR A 114 -10.45 10.06 21.19
C THR A 114 -10.06 10.60 19.82
N VAL A 115 -10.91 11.45 19.23
CA VAL A 115 -10.63 12.13 17.96
C VAL A 115 -9.27 12.85 18.02
N MET A 116 -8.97 13.55 19.12
CA MET A 116 -7.69 14.22 19.32
C MET A 116 -6.49 13.25 19.25
N GLN A 117 -6.61 12.07 19.86
CA GLN A 117 -5.54 11.06 19.82
C GLN A 117 -5.36 10.48 18.41
N ILE A 118 -6.43 10.38 17.63
CA ILE A 118 -6.37 9.91 16.24
C ILE A 118 -5.70 10.97 15.36
N LEU A 119 -6.11 12.23 15.47
CA LEU A 119 -5.56 13.33 14.66
C LEU A 119 -4.12 13.71 15.02
N SER A 120 -3.73 13.59 16.28
CA SER A 120 -2.34 13.89 16.70
C SER A 120 -1.35 12.80 16.27
N ARG A 121 -1.81 11.58 16.08
CA ARG A 121 -0.91 10.45 15.80
C ARG A 121 -0.04 10.60 14.53
N PRO A 122 -0.55 11.04 13.37
CA PRO A 122 0.28 11.31 12.20
C PRO A 122 1.35 12.38 12.46
N LEU A 123 1.01 13.44 13.19
CA LEU A 123 1.95 14.51 13.53
C LEU A 123 3.10 14.01 14.39
N GLU A 124 2.81 13.13 15.35
CA GLU A 124 3.82 12.49 16.19
C GLU A 124 4.71 11.53 15.39
N VAL A 125 4.10 10.65 14.57
CA VAL A 125 4.83 9.65 13.77
C VAL A 125 5.78 10.30 12.76
N HIS A 126 5.35 11.42 12.18
CA HIS A 126 6.17 12.16 11.21
C HIS A 126 7.06 13.23 11.85
N HIS A 127 7.13 13.28 13.18
CA HIS A 127 7.93 14.25 13.94
C HIS A 127 7.60 15.72 13.62
N LEU A 128 6.37 16.02 13.20
CA LEU A 128 5.90 17.36 12.87
C LEU A 128 5.51 18.14 14.13
N ALA A 129 5.06 17.44 15.18
CA ALA A 129 4.77 18.01 16.48
C ALA A 129 4.85 16.93 17.56
N HIS A 130 5.16 17.33 18.80
CA HIS A 130 5.26 16.43 19.95
C HIS A 130 4.37 16.92 21.11
N GLY A 131 3.76 15.96 21.84
CA GLY A 131 3.04 16.22 23.08
C GLY A 131 1.91 17.25 22.92
N TRP A 132 1.98 18.35 23.70
CA TRP A 132 0.98 19.41 23.70
C TRP A 132 0.91 20.22 22.38
N ALA A 133 2.01 20.32 21.63
CA ALA A 133 2.04 21.02 20.36
C ALA A 133 1.25 20.27 19.27
N ALA A 134 1.28 18.93 19.27
CA ALA A 134 0.47 18.10 18.37
C ALA A 134 -1.05 18.22 18.62
N LYS A 135 -1.45 18.71 19.80
CA LYS A 135 -2.86 18.89 20.15
C LYS A 135 -3.44 20.26 19.80
N ARG A 136 -2.62 21.19 19.29
CA ARG A 136 -3.01 22.56 18.95
C ARG A 136 -3.13 22.83 17.44
N HIS A 137 -2.73 21.90 16.61
CA HIS A 137 -2.92 21.92 15.17
C HIS A 137 -4.10 21.03 14.77
#